data_61eae7176f43eafb86d8c197c6d856df
#
_entry.id   61eae7176f43eafb86d8c197c6d856df
#
_cell.length_a   1.000
_cell.length_b   1.000
_cell.length_c   1.000
_cell.angle_alpha   90.00
_cell.angle_beta   90.00
_cell.angle_gamma   90.00
#
_symmetry.space_group_name_H-M   'P 1'
#
loop_
_entity.id
_entity.type
_entity.pdbx_description
1 polymer ?
#
loop_
_entity_poly.entity_id
_entity_poly.type
_entity_poly.pdbx_seq_one_letter_code
_entity_poly.pdbx_strand_id
1 'polypeptide(L)'
;MKENLILANYKVESEAYQALSELKRDVSNDNYLIYQGVIVKKENGKLNIMDGFVNSAATSEDTVTGGLIGSLVGVLGGPLGILLGGSMGMLLGGAVDAGDIADDASLLEKAGDCILDGETAILLLAQEEYETALTAKMNHFDVTITRLDAAEVAAEVEHAREVERQVARDARAKLREEKTEAFKETVAKKSEELKQWFSNLGN
;
A
#
# COMPACT_ATOMS: atom_id res chain seq x y z
N MET A 1 -21.04 6.52 -15.64
CA MET A 1 -20.67 5.97 -14.32
C MET A 1 -19.21 6.27 -14.06
N LYS A 2 -18.86 6.69 -12.85
CA LYS A 2 -17.47 7.00 -12.43
C LYS A 2 -16.92 5.83 -11.61
N GLU A 3 -15.68 5.43 -11.84
CA GLU A 3 -15.01 4.38 -11.09
C GLU A 3 -14.24 5.00 -9.90
N ASN A 4 -14.63 4.60 -8.70
CA ASN A 4 -14.10 5.13 -7.45
C ASN A 4 -13.49 4.03 -6.60
N LEU A 5 -12.36 4.37 -5.95
CA LEU A 5 -11.91 3.70 -4.76
C LEU A 5 -12.58 4.38 -3.56
N ILE A 6 -13.39 3.63 -2.81
CA ILE A 6 -14.15 4.12 -1.67
C ILE A 6 -13.51 3.56 -0.40
N LEU A 7 -13.13 4.45 0.51
CA LEU A 7 -12.64 4.10 1.85
C LEU A 7 -13.77 4.39 2.83
N ALA A 8 -14.24 3.37 3.55
CA ALA A 8 -15.28 3.47 4.54
C ALA A 8 -14.74 3.04 5.91
N ASN A 9 -14.49 4.00 6.79
CA ASN A 9 -13.93 3.77 8.11
C ASN A 9 -15.04 3.57 9.14
N TYR A 10 -15.00 2.45 9.85
CA TYR A 10 -15.96 2.08 10.87
C TYR A 10 -15.33 2.20 12.26
N LYS A 11 -16.08 2.79 13.20
CA LYS A 11 -15.65 2.87 14.60
C LYS A 11 -15.71 1.51 15.31
N VAL A 12 -16.59 0.63 14.83
CA VAL A 12 -16.79 -0.71 15.40
C VAL A 12 -16.47 -1.77 14.35
N GLU A 13 -15.49 -2.61 14.66
CA GLU A 13 -14.99 -3.63 13.73
C GLU A 13 -16.12 -4.57 13.22
N SER A 14 -17.04 -5.00 14.10
CA SER A 14 -18.15 -5.88 13.70
C SER A 14 -19.11 -5.23 12.71
N GLU A 15 -19.25 -3.90 12.72
CA GLU A 15 -20.08 -3.17 11.76
C GLU A 15 -19.44 -3.20 10.36
N ALA A 16 -18.12 -3.12 10.25
CA ALA A 16 -17.42 -3.29 8.99
C ALA A 16 -17.68 -4.68 8.38
N TYR A 17 -17.62 -5.75 9.18
CA TYR A 17 -17.93 -7.11 8.70
C TYR A 17 -19.41 -7.26 8.27
N GLN A 18 -20.33 -6.66 9.01
CA GLN A 18 -21.73 -6.66 8.62
C GLN A 18 -21.95 -5.91 7.32
N ALA A 19 -21.41 -4.69 7.21
CA ALA A 19 -21.49 -3.88 6.00
C ALA A 19 -20.88 -4.59 4.77
N LEU A 20 -19.70 -5.21 4.92
CA LEU A 20 -19.09 -6.00 3.83
C LEU A 20 -19.99 -7.16 3.40
N SER A 21 -20.63 -7.84 4.36
CA SER A 21 -21.54 -8.95 4.07
C SER A 21 -22.79 -8.49 3.32
N GLU A 22 -23.30 -7.30 3.61
CA GLU A 22 -24.44 -6.68 2.92
C GLU A 22 -24.04 -6.25 1.50
N LEU A 23 -22.87 -5.61 1.32
CA LEU A 23 -22.32 -5.22 0.03
C LEU A 23 -22.09 -6.43 -0.88
N LYS A 24 -21.55 -7.52 -0.32
CA LYS A 24 -21.30 -8.78 -1.05
C LYS A 24 -22.60 -9.43 -1.58
N ARG A 25 -23.72 -9.25 -0.89
CA ARG A 25 -25.02 -9.80 -1.33
C ARG A 25 -25.68 -8.98 -2.43
N ASP A 26 -25.33 -7.70 -2.54
CA ASP A 26 -25.90 -6.77 -3.50
C ASP A 26 -24.77 -6.01 -4.21
N VAL A 27 -24.07 -6.73 -5.08
CA VAL A 27 -22.89 -6.22 -5.78
C VAL A 27 -23.22 -5.32 -6.98
N SER A 28 -24.46 -5.31 -7.46
CA SER A 28 -24.82 -4.48 -8.61
C SER A 28 -26.31 -4.17 -8.67
N ASN A 29 -26.62 -2.95 -9.12
CA ASN A 29 -27.96 -2.51 -9.54
C ASN A 29 -27.81 -1.39 -10.59
N ASP A 30 -28.91 -0.69 -10.92
CA ASP A 30 -28.91 0.38 -11.93
C ASP A 30 -28.00 1.56 -11.57
N ASN A 31 -27.64 1.73 -10.29
CA ASN A 31 -26.89 2.89 -9.81
C ASN A 31 -25.42 2.59 -9.51
N TYR A 32 -25.02 1.33 -9.34
CA TYR A 32 -23.65 0.95 -9.06
C TYR A 32 -23.31 -0.48 -9.46
N LEU A 33 -22.02 -0.71 -9.63
CA LEU A 33 -21.41 -2.03 -9.81
C LEU A 33 -20.17 -2.12 -8.92
N ILE A 34 -20.17 -3.05 -7.96
CA ILE A 34 -19.02 -3.32 -7.10
C ILE A 34 -18.15 -4.39 -7.76
N TYR A 35 -16.88 -4.08 -7.93
CA TYR A 35 -15.87 -5.00 -8.46
C TYR A 35 -15.20 -5.82 -7.36
N GLN A 36 -14.82 -5.14 -6.27
CA GLN A 36 -14.09 -5.74 -5.17
C GLN A 36 -14.36 -4.99 -3.87
N GLY A 37 -14.42 -5.72 -2.75
CA GLY A 37 -14.47 -5.13 -1.42
C GLY A 37 -13.57 -5.92 -0.47
N VAL A 38 -12.79 -5.22 0.36
CA VAL A 38 -11.96 -5.85 1.38
C VAL A 38 -12.07 -5.08 2.69
N ILE A 39 -12.00 -5.81 3.81
CA ILE A 39 -11.76 -5.24 5.13
C ILE A 39 -10.26 -5.17 5.35
N VAL A 40 -9.78 -4.01 5.73
CA VAL A 40 -8.41 -3.78 6.17
C VAL A 40 -8.39 -3.27 7.59
N LYS A 41 -7.34 -3.65 8.33
CA LYS A 41 -7.06 -3.12 9.66
C LYS A 41 -5.63 -2.59 9.69
N LYS A 42 -5.45 -1.39 10.24
CA LYS A 42 -4.14 -0.80 10.42
C LYS A 42 -3.62 -1.15 11.81
N GLU A 43 -2.48 -1.82 11.88
CA GLU A 43 -1.83 -2.22 13.13
C GLU A 43 -0.33 -1.94 13.04
N ASN A 44 0.17 -1.11 13.96
CA ASN A 44 1.58 -0.68 13.98
C ASN A 44 2.04 -0.06 12.65
N GLY A 45 1.19 0.78 12.06
CA GLY A 45 1.44 1.44 10.77
C GLY A 45 1.34 0.54 9.53
N LYS A 46 0.94 -0.73 9.67
CA LYS A 46 0.76 -1.66 8.57
C LYS A 46 -0.71 -1.94 8.31
N LEU A 47 -1.10 -1.95 7.04
CA LEU A 47 -2.43 -2.39 6.61
C LEU A 47 -2.42 -3.90 6.39
N ASN A 48 -3.34 -4.59 7.08
CA ASN A 48 -3.57 -6.01 6.94
C ASN A 48 -4.95 -6.26 6.33
N ILE A 49 -5.04 -7.13 5.33
CA ILE A 49 -6.33 -7.57 4.78
C ILE A 49 -6.88 -8.65 5.72
N MET A 50 -8.08 -8.43 6.22
CA MET A 50 -8.77 -9.33 7.16
C MET A 50 -9.78 -10.23 6.46
N ASP A 51 -10.56 -9.69 5.51
CA ASP A 51 -11.60 -10.40 4.75
C ASP A 51 -11.86 -9.65 3.43
N GLY A 52 -12.57 -10.28 2.50
CA GLY A 52 -12.93 -9.60 1.25
C GLY A 52 -13.68 -10.48 0.26
N PHE A 53 -14.08 -9.85 -0.84
CA PHE A 53 -14.67 -10.54 -1.99
C PHE A 53 -14.26 -9.85 -3.30
N VAL A 54 -14.33 -10.63 -4.37
CA VAL A 54 -14.19 -10.16 -5.76
C VAL A 54 -15.46 -10.57 -6.51
N ASN A 55 -16.04 -9.63 -7.24
CA ASN A 55 -17.16 -9.90 -8.13
C ASN A 55 -16.63 -10.42 -9.47
N SER A 56 -16.48 -11.73 -9.58
CA SER A 56 -15.93 -12.37 -10.78
C SER A 56 -16.77 -12.20 -12.04
N ALA A 57 -18.04 -11.83 -11.90
CA ALA A 57 -18.91 -11.55 -13.06
C ALA A 57 -18.64 -10.15 -13.66
N ALA A 58 -18.03 -9.23 -12.88
CA ALA A 58 -17.74 -7.88 -13.31
C ALA A 58 -16.27 -7.64 -13.66
N THR A 59 -15.36 -8.55 -13.23
CA THR A 59 -13.92 -8.46 -13.53
C THR A 59 -13.63 -9.18 -14.84
N SER A 60 -13.31 -8.42 -15.91
CA SER A 60 -12.68 -8.97 -17.11
C SER A 60 -11.16 -9.02 -16.93
N GLU A 61 -10.47 -9.90 -17.68
CA GLU A 61 -9.01 -10.05 -17.62
C GLU A 61 -8.24 -8.75 -17.94
N ASP A 62 -8.88 -7.79 -18.63
CA ASP A 62 -8.30 -6.49 -19.00
C ASP A 62 -8.55 -5.38 -17.94
N THR A 63 -9.20 -5.68 -16.82
CA THR A 63 -9.55 -4.66 -15.85
C THR A 63 -8.43 -4.47 -14.84
N VAL A 64 -7.94 -3.23 -14.72
CA VAL A 64 -7.01 -2.74 -13.67
C VAL A 64 -7.49 -3.13 -12.25
N THR A 65 -8.77 -3.48 -12.14
CA THR A 65 -9.54 -3.78 -10.95
C THR A 65 -9.03 -4.95 -10.11
N GLY A 66 -8.53 -6.03 -10.73
CA GLY A 66 -8.18 -7.25 -9.97
C GLY A 66 -6.97 -7.10 -9.02
N GLY A 67 -6.11 -6.11 -9.27
CA GLY A 67 -4.89 -5.89 -8.50
C GLY A 67 -4.84 -4.58 -7.71
N LEU A 68 -5.75 -3.61 -7.96
CA LEU A 68 -5.63 -2.26 -7.42
C LEU A 68 -5.66 -2.25 -5.88
N ILE A 69 -6.68 -2.84 -5.26
CA ILE A 69 -6.78 -2.85 -3.79
C ILE A 69 -5.60 -3.60 -3.17
N GLY A 70 -5.23 -4.76 -3.71
CA GLY A 70 -4.07 -5.52 -3.22
C GLY A 70 -2.76 -4.76 -3.38
N SER A 71 -2.58 -4.07 -4.50
CA SER A 71 -1.41 -3.23 -4.75
C SER A 71 -1.36 -2.01 -3.83
N LEU A 72 -2.50 -1.34 -3.62
CA LEU A 72 -2.64 -0.22 -2.69
C LEU A 72 -2.30 -0.66 -1.27
N VAL A 73 -2.89 -1.76 -0.79
CA VAL A 73 -2.57 -2.30 0.54
C VAL A 73 -1.10 -2.68 0.65
N GLY A 74 -0.51 -3.24 -0.41
CA GLY A 74 0.91 -3.56 -0.47
C GLY A 74 1.81 -2.32 -0.36
N VAL A 75 1.49 -1.24 -1.07
CA VAL A 75 2.23 0.03 -1.01
C VAL A 75 2.05 0.69 0.35
N LEU A 76 0.82 0.83 0.83
CA LEU A 76 0.53 1.48 2.12
C LEU A 76 0.99 0.64 3.33
N GLY A 77 1.01 -0.70 3.22
CA GLY A 77 1.51 -1.61 4.25
C GLY A 77 3.02 -1.87 4.16
N GLY A 78 3.67 -1.42 3.09
CA GLY A 78 5.08 -1.58 2.81
C GLY A 78 5.96 -0.47 3.40
N PRO A 79 7.28 -0.49 3.09
CA PRO A 79 8.21 0.54 3.55
C PRO A 79 7.83 1.96 3.13
N LEU A 80 7.26 2.14 1.92
CA LEU A 80 6.77 3.45 1.46
C LEU A 80 5.54 3.91 2.24
N GLY A 81 4.64 3.02 2.62
CA GLY A 81 3.46 3.37 3.42
C GLY A 81 3.81 3.91 4.80
N ILE A 82 4.88 3.40 5.41
CA ILE A 82 5.41 3.95 6.67
C ILE A 82 5.94 5.38 6.46
N LEU A 83 6.51 5.67 5.28
CA LEU A 83 7.01 7.00 4.94
C LEU A 83 5.88 7.98 4.58
N LEU A 84 4.82 7.49 3.92
CA LEU A 84 3.70 8.31 3.44
C LEU A 84 2.64 8.56 4.53
N GLY A 85 2.32 7.55 5.36
CA GLY A 85 1.17 7.59 6.30
C GLY A 85 1.55 7.57 7.77
N GLY A 86 2.79 7.82 8.13
CA GLY A 86 3.22 7.87 9.53
C GLY A 86 3.64 9.27 9.94
N SER A 87 3.38 9.63 11.19
CA SER A 87 3.99 10.78 11.87
C SER A 87 5.54 10.81 11.80
N MET A 88 6.15 9.83 11.14
CA MET A 88 7.59 9.74 10.83
C MET A 88 7.97 10.39 9.50
N GLY A 89 7.05 10.71 8.60
CA GLY A 89 7.35 11.49 7.39
C GLY A 89 7.99 12.84 7.68
N MET A 90 7.75 13.40 8.87
CA MET A 90 8.41 14.59 9.38
C MET A 90 9.92 14.43 9.70
N LEU A 91 10.45 13.20 9.81
CA LEU A 91 11.84 13.00 10.26
C LEU A 91 12.85 12.90 9.11
N LEU A 92 12.41 12.69 7.87
CA LEU A 92 13.30 12.55 6.71
C LEU A 92 13.23 13.73 5.73
N GLY A 93 12.22 14.59 5.83
CA GLY A 93 12.10 15.83 5.06
C GLY A 93 12.48 17.01 5.94
N GLY A 94 13.66 17.62 5.72
CA GLY A 94 14.00 18.88 6.38
C GLY A 94 12.93 19.94 6.13
N ALA A 95 12.45 20.57 7.23
CA ALA A 95 11.72 21.83 7.27
C ALA A 95 10.92 22.22 6.02
N VAL A 96 9.82 21.55 5.78
CA VAL A 96 8.75 22.05 4.92
C VAL A 96 7.71 22.67 5.85
N ASP A 97 7.42 23.95 5.63
CA ASP A 97 6.44 24.69 6.42
C ASP A 97 5.08 23.95 6.40
N ALA A 98 4.57 23.63 7.59
CA ALA A 98 3.33 22.86 7.78
C ALA A 98 2.05 23.58 7.30
N GLY A 99 2.18 24.68 6.57
CA GLY A 99 1.06 25.50 6.10
C GLY A 99 0.55 25.20 4.70
N ASP A 100 1.37 24.61 3.81
CA ASP A 100 1.05 24.48 2.38
C ASP A 100 0.79 23.03 1.92
N ILE A 101 0.83 22.02 2.82
CA ILE A 101 0.80 20.59 2.45
C ILE A 101 -0.62 20.08 2.18
N ALA A 102 -1.67 20.79 2.57
CA ALA A 102 -3.04 20.25 2.56
C ALA A 102 -3.67 20.12 1.15
N ASP A 103 -3.22 20.90 0.17
CA ASP A 103 -3.80 20.86 -1.19
C ASP A 103 -3.01 19.97 -2.19
N ASP A 104 -1.73 19.70 -1.91
CA ASP A 104 -0.84 18.91 -2.79
C ASP A 104 -0.60 17.46 -2.32
N ALA A 105 -1.27 17.01 -1.25
CA ALA A 105 -1.11 15.64 -0.77
C ALA A 105 -1.54 14.62 -1.83
N SER A 106 -0.70 13.63 -2.10
CA SER A 106 -1.00 12.54 -3.05
C SER A 106 -2.23 11.73 -2.61
N LEU A 107 -2.89 11.05 -3.54
CA LEU A 107 -4.04 10.20 -3.22
C LEU A 107 -3.64 9.01 -2.32
N LEU A 108 -2.42 8.52 -2.46
CA LEU A 108 -1.86 7.48 -1.58
C LEU A 108 -1.70 7.99 -0.15
N GLU A 109 -1.21 9.23 0.01
CA GLU A 109 -1.09 9.87 1.33
C GLU A 109 -2.47 10.07 1.96
N LYS A 110 -3.42 10.63 1.20
CA LYS A 110 -4.83 10.76 1.62
C LYS A 110 -5.42 9.41 2.02
N ALA A 111 -5.20 8.37 1.23
CA ALA A 111 -5.69 7.01 1.55
C ALA A 111 -5.04 6.44 2.83
N GLY A 112 -3.73 6.68 3.02
CA GLY A 112 -2.99 6.23 4.20
C GLY A 112 -3.44 6.94 5.48
N ASP A 113 -3.73 8.23 5.39
CA ASP A 113 -4.17 9.07 6.51
C ASP A 113 -5.64 8.86 6.88
N CYS A 114 -6.45 8.43 5.92
CA CYS A 114 -7.86 8.10 6.18
C CYS A 114 -8.03 6.93 7.16
N ILE A 115 -7.05 6.05 7.32
CA ILE A 115 -7.14 4.87 8.19
C ILE A 115 -6.15 5.03 9.34
N LEU A 116 -6.64 5.31 10.54
CA LEU A 116 -5.80 5.46 11.73
C LEU A 116 -5.36 4.11 12.29
N ASP A 117 -4.27 4.11 13.06
CA ASP A 117 -3.76 2.89 13.70
C ASP A 117 -4.79 2.33 14.70
N GLY A 118 -5.08 1.05 14.60
CA GLY A 118 -6.15 0.38 15.35
C GLY A 118 -7.53 0.40 14.68
N GLU A 119 -7.72 1.21 13.64
CA GLU A 119 -9.00 1.30 12.93
C GLU A 119 -9.19 0.20 11.87
N THR A 120 -10.47 -0.06 11.60
CA THR A 120 -10.92 -1.00 10.57
C THR A 120 -11.67 -0.25 9.49
N ALA A 121 -11.30 -0.48 8.23
CA ALA A 121 -11.96 0.14 7.09
C ALA A 121 -12.35 -0.90 6.03
N ILE A 122 -13.38 -0.58 5.25
CA ILE A 122 -13.67 -1.24 3.98
C ILE A 122 -13.03 -0.43 2.87
N LEU A 123 -12.20 -1.07 2.04
CA LEU A 123 -11.79 -0.58 0.74
C LEU A 123 -12.70 -1.21 -0.30
N LEU A 124 -13.43 -0.38 -1.03
CA LEU A 124 -14.37 -0.82 -2.05
C LEU A 124 -13.99 -0.22 -3.39
N LEU A 125 -13.83 -1.05 -4.42
CA LEU A 125 -13.69 -0.60 -5.80
C LEU A 125 -15.02 -0.77 -6.49
N ALA A 126 -15.61 0.34 -6.92
CA ALA A 126 -16.94 0.34 -7.50
C ALA A 126 -17.08 1.40 -8.59
N GLN A 127 -17.95 1.11 -9.53
CA GLN A 127 -18.48 2.07 -10.49
C GLN A 127 -19.81 2.61 -10.00
N GLU A 128 -19.96 3.93 -9.92
CA GLU A 128 -21.16 4.59 -9.40
C GLU A 128 -21.75 5.54 -10.45
N GLU A 129 -23.08 5.50 -10.61
CA GLU A 129 -23.82 6.56 -11.33
C GLU A 129 -24.10 7.71 -10.37
N TYR A 130 -24.56 7.37 -9.16
CA TYR A 130 -24.82 8.30 -8.06
C TYR A 130 -24.19 7.78 -6.76
N GLU A 131 -23.34 8.58 -6.15
CA GLU A 131 -22.65 8.26 -4.88
C GLU A 131 -23.61 7.96 -3.72
N THR A 132 -24.83 8.53 -3.78
CA THR A 132 -25.85 8.37 -2.73
C THR A 132 -26.30 6.94 -2.54
N ALA A 133 -26.27 6.10 -3.60
CA ALA A 133 -26.76 4.73 -3.54
C ALA A 133 -25.89 3.83 -2.64
N LEU A 134 -24.57 3.84 -2.83
CA LEU A 134 -23.64 3.10 -1.95
C LEU A 134 -23.48 3.77 -0.59
N THR A 135 -23.50 5.11 -0.54
CA THR A 135 -23.49 5.85 0.73
C THR A 135 -24.66 5.44 1.63
N ALA A 136 -25.86 5.35 1.08
CA ALA A 136 -27.05 4.95 1.85
C ALA A 136 -26.94 3.53 2.42
N LYS A 137 -26.29 2.60 1.69
CA LYS A 137 -26.04 1.24 2.20
C LYS A 137 -25.03 1.20 3.34
N MET A 138 -23.97 2.02 3.26
CA MET A 138 -22.93 2.04 4.27
C MET A 138 -23.32 2.87 5.51
N ASN A 139 -24.14 3.90 5.36
CA ASN A 139 -24.58 4.81 6.44
C ASN A 139 -25.57 4.21 7.44
N HIS A 140 -25.89 2.92 7.36
CA HIS A 140 -26.61 2.25 8.46
C HIS A 140 -25.78 2.18 9.75
N PHE A 141 -24.47 2.42 9.64
CA PHE A 141 -23.49 2.43 10.71
C PHE A 141 -22.83 3.81 10.84
N ASP A 142 -22.14 4.05 11.95
CA ASP A 142 -21.32 5.27 12.12
C ASP A 142 -20.02 5.12 11.30
N VAL A 143 -20.07 5.61 10.06
CA VAL A 143 -19.02 5.43 9.06
C VAL A 143 -18.57 6.77 8.46
N THR A 144 -17.26 6.94 8.27
CA THR A 144 -16.71 8.04 7.48
C THR A 144 -16.34 7.50 6.10
N ILE A 145 -16.86 8.12 5.04
CA ILE A 145 -16.68 7.67 3.65
C ILE A 145 -15.86 8.69 2.87
N THR A 146 -14.74 8.24 2.31
CA THR A 146 -13.89 9.01 1.39
C THR A 146 -13.88 8.33 0.03
N ARG A 147 -13.99 9.11 -1.06
CA ARG A 147 -13.93 8.62 -2.44
C ARG A 147 -12.72 9.22 -3.14
N LEU A 148 -11.96 8.37 -3.81
CA LEU A 148 -10.83 8.73 -4.64
C LEU A 148 -11.08 8.19 -6.05
N ASP A 149 -10.61 8.91 -7.05
CA ASP A 149 -10.67 8.44 -8.44
C ASP A 149 -9.80 7.19 -8.59
N ALA A 150 -10.40 6.10 -9.06
CA ALA A 150 -9.71 4.81 -9.12
C ALA A 150 -8.55 4.80 -10.12
N ALA A 151 -8.68 5.53 -11.24
CA ALA A 151 -7.63 5.60 -12.25
C ALA A 151 -6.43 6.42 -11.75
N GLU A 152 -6.67 7.52 -11.04
CA GLU A 152 -5.62 8.33 -10.45
C GLU A 152 -4.88 7.56 -9.35
N VAL A 153 -5.62 6.86 -8.46
CA VAL A 153 -5.01 5.98 -7.45
C VAL A 153 -4.18 4.88 -8.10
N ALA A 154 -4.67 4.27 -9.17
CA ALA A 154 -3.93 3.23 -9.89
C ALA A 154 -2.61 3.75 -10.46
N ALA A 155 -2.59 4.95 -11.02
CA ALA A 155 -1.38 5.60 -11.54
C ALA A 155 -0.36 5.88 -10.42
N GLU A 156 -0.81 6.40 -9.28
CA GLU A 156 0.07 6.64 -8.13
C GLU A 156 0.63 5.34 -7.53
N VAL A 157 -0.20 4.29 -7.41
CA VAL A 157 0.22 2.96 -6.94
C VAL A 157 1.29 2.37 -7.84
N GLU A 158 1.13 2.45 -9.18
CA GLU A 158 2.14 1.91 -10.09
C GLU A 158 3.46 2.69 -10.01
N HIS A 159 3.38 4.02 -9.91
CA HIS A 159 4.57 4.85 -9.71
C HIS A 159 5.28 4.50 -8.39
N ALA A 160 4.56 4.38 -7.29
CA ALA A 160 5.10 4.00 -5.98
C ALA A 160 5.80 2.63 -6.03
N ARG A 161 5.19 1.63 -6.69
CA ARG A 161 5.78 0.30 -6.89
C ARG A 161 7.05 0.34 -7.73
N GLU A 162 7.13 1.20 -8.74
CA GLU A 162 8.37 1.34 -9.52
C GLU A 162 9.50 1.95 -8.68
N VAL A 163 9.19 2.96 -7.86
CA VAL A 163 10.14 3.52 -6.89
C VAL A 163 10.63 2.44 -5.91
N GLU A 164 9.74 1.63 -5.33
CA GLU A 164 10.12 0.52 -4.45
C GLU A 164 11.04 -0.49 -5.15
N ARG A 165 10.71 -0.87 -6.38
CA ARG A 165 11.54 -1.78 -7.19
C ARG A 165 12.94 -1.20 -7.43
N GLN A 166 13.03 0.10 -7.73
CA GLN A 166 14.29 0.78 -7.96
C GLN A 166 15.14 0.80 -6.68
N VAL A 167 14.57 1.25 -5.56
CA VAL A 167 15.26 1.25 -4.26
C VAL A 167 15.76 -0.14 -3.88
N ALA A 168 14.92 -1.17 -4.09
CA ALA A 168 15.32 -2.55 -3.81
C ALA A 168 16.46 -3.06 -4.72
N ARG A 169 16.49 -2.65 -6.00
CA ARG A 169 17.59 -2.97 -6.93
C ARG A 169 18.89 -2.31 -6.48
N ASP A 170 18.84 -1.02 -6.15
CA ASP A 170 20.01 -0.24 -5.73
C ASP A 170 20.60 -0.76 -4.42
N ALA A 171 19.74 -1.07 -3.44
CA ALA A 171 20.16 -1.69 -2.19
C ALA A 171 20.85 -3.05 -2.40
N ARG A 172 20.31 -3.90 -3.29
CA ARG A 172 20.93 -5.18 -3.63
C ARG A 172 22.26 -5.02 -4.38
N ALA A 173 22.37 -4.01 -5.25
CA ALA A 173 23.62 -3.71 -5.95
C ALA A 173 24.71 -3.28 -4.98
N LYS A 174 24.43 -2.35 -4.06
CA LYS A 174 25.36 -1.91 -3.01
C LYS A 174 25.83 -3.08 -2.13
N LEU A 175 24.89 -3.92 -1.66
CA LEU A 175 25.24 -5.09 -0.85
C LEU A 175 26.15 -6.09 -1.58
N ARG A 176 25.97 -6.23 -2.90
CA ARG A 176 26.87 -7.08 -3.71
C ARG A 176 28.27 -6.47 -3.83
N GLU A 177 28.34 -5.17 -4.07
CA GLU A 177 29.59 -4.43 -4.17
C GLU A 177 30.37 -4.51 -2.86
N GLU A 178 29.76 -4.19 -1.73
CA GLU A 178 30.39 -4.30 -0.40
C GLU A 178 30.88 -5.72 -0.08
N LYS A 179 30.06 -6.74 -0.37
CA LYS A 179 30.48 -8.14 -0.19
C LYS A 179 31.63 -8.54 -1.10
N THR A 180 31.68 -8.01 -2.32
CA THR A 180 32.76 -8.30 -3.28
C THR A 180 34.06 -7.65 -2.84
N GLU A 181 34.02 -6.41 -2.37
CA GLU A 181 35.22 -5.73 -1.84
C GLU A 181 35.75 -6.39 -0.55
N ALA A 182 34.86 -6.70 0.40
CA ALA A 182 35.24 -7.44 1.61
C ALA A 182 35.83 -8.82 1.29
N PHE A 183 35.32 -9.52 0.29
CA PHE A 183 35.86 -10.79 -0.16
C PHE A 183 37.27 -10.62 -0.77
N LYS A 184 37.47 -9.61 -1.65
CA LYS A 184 38.79 -9.31 -2.25
C LYS A 184 39.83 -9.00 -1.19
N GLU A 185 39.44 -8.17 -0.20
CA GLU A 185 40.33 -7.82 0.91
C GLU A 185 40.73 -9.06 1.74
N THR A 186 39.77 -9.92 2.04
CA THR A 186 40.01 -11.19 2.75
C THR A 186 40.95 -12.11 1.98
N VAL A 187 40.73 -12.24 0.67
CA VAL A 187 41.61 -13.07 -0.21
C VAL A 187 43.03 -12.50 -0.27
N ALA A 188 43.16 -11.17 -0.41
CA ALA A 188 44.45 -10.52 -0.43
C ALA A 188 45.23 -10.76 0.88
N LYS A 189 44.59 -10.58 2.03
CA LYS A 189 45.15 -10.82 3.34
C LYS A 189 45.60 -12.27 3.52
N LYS A 190 44.77 -13.23 3.13
CA LYS A 190 45.11 -14.65 3.20
C LYS A 190 46.24 -15.04 2.27
N SER A 191 46.30 -14.43 1.08
CA SER A 191 47.40 -14.62 0.14
C SER A 191 48.76 -14.15 0.72
N GLU A 192 48.79 -13.00 1.39
CA GLU A 192 49.99 -12.50 2.05
C GLU A 192 50.43 -13.38 3.24
N GLU A 193 49.48 -13.83 4.06
CA GLU A 193 49.77 -14.79 5.16
C GLU A 193 50.41 -16.08 4.62
N LEU A 194 49.93 -16.61 3.51
CA LEU A 194 50.48 -17.80 2.87
C LEU A 194 51.89 -17.56 2.33
N LYS A 195 52.15 -16.44 1.67
CA LYS A 195 53.48 -16.09 1.17
C LYS A 195 54.49 -15.99 2.32
N GLN A 196 54.16 -15.35 3.42
CA GLN A 196 54.99 -15.24 4.60
C GLN A 196 55.26 -16.62 5.22
N TRP A 197 54.25 -17.49 5.28
CA TRP A 197 54.44 -18.84 5.79
C TRP A 197 55.42 -19.67 4.92
N PHE A 198 55.29 -19.61 3.59
CA PHE A 198 56.21 -20.27 2.66
C PHE A 198 57.65 -19.72 2.76
N SER A 199 57.83 -18.41 2.93
CA SER A 199 59.14 -17.83 3.09
C SER A 199 59.86 -18.29 4.38
N ASN A 200 59.09 -18.58 5.42
CA ASN A 200 59.63 -19.08 6.71
C ASN A 200 59.96 -20.58 6.72
N LEU A 201 59.44 -21.36 5.77
CA LEU A 201 59.75 -22.79 5.61
C LEU A 201 61.04 -23.04 4.79
N GLY A 202 61.55 -22.01 4.08
CA GLY A 202 62.74 -22.12 3.23
C GLY A 202 64.06 -21.71 3.90
N ASN A 203 64.03 -21.37 5.19
CA ASN A 203 65.18 -21.10 6.05
C ASN A 203 65.25 -22.20 7.10
#